data_4590612c6b91e2ffc3c01f22e5542835
#
_entry.id   4590612c6b91e2ffc3c01f22e5542835
#
_cell.length_a   1.000
_cell.length_b   1.000
_cell.length_c   1.000
_cell.angle_alpha   90.00
_cell.angle_beta   90.00
_cell.angle_gamma   90.00
#
_symmetry.space_group_name_H-M   'P 1'
#
loop_
_entity.id
_entity.type
_entity.pdbx_description
1 polymer ?
#
loop_
_entity_poly.entity_id
_entity_poly.type
_entity_poly.pdbx_seq_one_letter_code
_entity_poly.pdbx_strand_id
1 'polypeptide(L)'
;MTTTLVLTRKPNELYQNPLFSKQFGRFGTLIVLQGAKVTKVRISPGSGSAAGSGAISVPTGVLDVTTSDGGGVHEVKRFTTIERMHGYIQLKPQEYNGKVYKDRPYGITYETGNSVVAKLKGTDGKCFRVHGGITDQERAILIHEAPHVGFLIGCIGPRRLNDRNPGYTASAHFAMHELFGVSPRPSALFVLDW
;
A
#
# COMPACT_ATOMS: atom_id res chain seq x y z
N MET A 1 -6.23 -16.77 -11.33
CA MET A 1 -6.71 -15.54 -10.63
C MET A 1 -5.50 -14.89 -9.98
N THR A 2 -5.28 -13.62 -10.26
CA THR A 2 -4.14 -12.84 -9.78
C THR A 2 -4.60 -11.88 -8.69
N THR A 3 -3.77 -11.64 -7.68
CA THR A 3 -4.04 -10.61 -6.68
C THR A 3 -3.07 -9.45 -6.88
N THR A 4 -3.59 -8.24 -6.96
CA THR A 4 -2.85 -7.00 -7.13
C THR A 4 -3.16 -6.05 -5.99
N LEU A 5 -2.14 -5.43 -5.43
CA LEU A 5 -2.28 -4.37 -4.43
C LEU A 5 -2.17 -3.00 -5.11
N VAL A 6 -2.99 -2.05 -4.68
CA VAL A 6 -2.92 -0.65 -5.12
C VAL A 6 -2.88 0.25 -3.89
N LEU A 7 -1.78 0.97 -3.70
CA LEU A 7 -1.61 1.98 -2.67
C LEU A 7 -1.90 3.35 -3.27
N THR A 8 -2.90 4.04 -2.73
CA THR A 8 -3.25 5.40 -3.12
C THR A 8 -3.00 6.36 -1.96
N ARG A 9 -2.44 7.54 -2.23
CA ARG A 9 -2.08 8.51 -1.20
C ARG A 9 -2.37 9.93 -1.68
N LYS A 10 -2.81 10.79 -0.75
CA LYS A 10 -2.94 12.22 -0.97
C LYS A 10 -1.78 12.98 -0.32
N PRO A 11 -1.24 14.03 -0.95
CA PRO A 11 -0.15 14.84 -0.37
C PRO A 11 -0.53 15.46 0.98
N ASN A 12 -1.78 15.83 1.16
CA ASN A 12 -2.26 16.61 2.30
C ASN A 12 -2.84 15.78 3.46
N GLU A 13 -2.80 14.46 3.40
CA GLU A 13 -3.27 13.59 4.49
C GLU A 13 -2.16 13.32 5.52
N LEU A 14 -1.50 14.39 5.98
CA LEU A 14 -0.44 14.36 6.97
C LEU A 14 -1.01 14.48 8.39
N TYR A 15 -0.36 13.84 9.34
CA TYR A 15 -0.64 13.99 10.76
C TYR A 15 0.63 13.94 11.61
N GLN A 16 0.58 14.57 12.78
CA GLN A 16 1.63 14.46 13.78
C GLN A 16 1.35 13.27 14.71
N ASN A 17 2.38 12.47 15.02
CA ASN A 17 2.25 11.40 15.98
C ASN A 17 2.07 11.99 17.39
N PRO A 18 0.95 11.75 18.08
CA PRO A 18 0.70 12.32 19.41
C PRO A 18 1.67 11.80 20.48
N LEU A 19 2.29 10.64 20.25
CA LEU A 19 3.25 10.04 21.17
C LEU A 19 4.67 10.60 20.99
N PHE A 20 4.99 11.11 19.80
CA PHE A 20 6.33 11.61 19.46
C PHE A 20 6.22 12.83 18.54
N SER A 21 6.35 14.02 19.10
CA SER A 21 6.11 15.30 18.41
C SER A 21 6.98 15.57 17.17
N LYS A 22 8.13 14.88 17.05
CA LYS A 22 9.00 14.98 15.86
C LYS A 22 8.68 13.97 14.76
N GLN A 23 7.68 13.11 14.96
CA GLN A 23 7.28 12.11 13.99
C GLN A 23 5.99 12.52 13.29
N PHE A 24 6.07 12.56 11.97
CA PHE A 24 4.91 12.81 11.11
C PHE A 24 4.58 11.56 10.33
N GLY A 25 3.31 11.34 10.12
CA GLY A 25 2.77 10.27 9.31
C GLY A 25 1.93 10.79 8.17
N ARG A 26 1.67 9.92 7.22
CA ARG A 26 0.72 10.13 6.13
C ARG A 26 -0.26 8.97 6.10
N PHE A 27 -1.53 9.29 5.95
CA PHE A 27 -2.55 8.31 5.65
C PHE A 27 -2.61 8.01 4.15
N GLY A 28 -2.94 6.78 3.82
CA GLY A 28 -3.22 6.31 2.49
C GLY A 28 -4.31 5.24 2.50
N THR A 29 -4.57 4.67 1.34
CA THR A 29 -5.50 3.55 1.17
C THR A 29 -4.83 2.43 0.39
N LEU A 30 -4.85 1.22 0.92
CA LEU A 30 -4.41 0.00 0.24
C LEU A 30 -5.65 -0.77 -0.22
N ILE A 31 -5.75 -1.00 -1.51
CA ILE A 31 -6.85 -1.70 -2.16
C ILE A 31 -6.34 -3.06 -2.65
N VAL A 32 -7.08 -4.11 -2.36
CA VAL A 32 -6.80 -5.47 -2.83
C VAL A 32 -7.72 -5.79 -3.99
N LEU A 33 -7.15 -6.03 -5.16
CA LEU A 33 -7.83 -6.40 -6.38
C LEU A 33 -7.60 -7.87 -6.70
N GLN A 34 -8.64 -8.58 -7.13
CA GLN A 34 -8.55 -9.94 -7.65
C GLN A 34 -9.18 -10.04 -9.04
N GLY A 35 -8.61 -10.90 -9.89
CA GLY A 35 -9.12 -11.12 -11.24
C GLY A 35 -8.03 -11.36 -12.26
N ALA A 36 -8.15 -10.74 -13.42
CA ALA A 36 -7.14 -10.76 -14.46
C ALA A 36 -5.86 -10.05 -14.05
N LYS A 37 -4.76 -10.29 -14.75
CA LYS A 37 -3.47 -9.65 -14.48
C LYS A 37 -3.55 -8.16 -14.79
N VAL A 38 -3.41 -7.32 -13.77
CA VAL A 38 -3.38 -5.87 -13.90
C VAL A 38 -2.05 -5.43 -14.52
N THR A 39 -2.11 -4.63 -15.57
CA THR A 39 -0.95 -4.08 -16.27
C THR A 39 -0.78 -2.58 -16.06
N LYS A 40 -1.88 -1.88 -15.74
CA LYS A 40 -1.87 -0.45 -15.53
C LYS A 40 -2.98 -0.04 -14.58
N VAL A 41 -2.69 0.94 -13.75
CA VAL A 41 -3.66 1.58 -12.85
C VAL A 41 -3.49 3.09 -12.93
N ARG A 42 -4.60 3.82 -13.01
CA ARG A 42 -4.63 5.29 -13.00
C ARG A 42 -5.73 5.78 -12.07
N ILE A 43 -5.57 6.97 -11.53
CA ILE A 43 -6.63 7.68 -10.81
C ILE A 43 -7.10 8.83 -11.71
N SER A 44 -8.41 8.87 -11.95
CA SER A 44 -9.08 9.98 -12.62
C SER A 44 -9.84 10.79 -11.58
N PRO A 45 -9.61 12.11 -11.46
CA PRO A 45 -10.39 12.96 -10.57
C PRO A 45 -11.82 13.08 -11.04
N GLY A 46 -12.78 13.00 -10.11
CA GLY A 46 -14.20 13.23 -10.37
C GLY A 46 -15.06 11.97 -10.43
N SER A 47 -16.39 12.18 -10.49
CA SER A 47 -17.42 11.14 -10.57
C SER A 47 -17.66 10.65 -12.01
N GLY A 48 -16.60 10.45 -12.77
CA GLY A 48 -16.69 9.99 -14.15
C GLY A 48 -16.99 8.49 -14.24
N SER A 49 -17.80 8.12 -15.21
CA SER A 49 -17.96 6.73 -15.64
C SER A 49 -16.65 6.28 -16.27
N ALA A 50 -15.96 5.32 -15.68
CA ALA A 50 -14.71 4.81 -16.24
C ALA A 50 -14.98 3.98 -17.49
N ALA A 51 -14.28 4.28 -18.56
CA ALA A 51 -14.24 3.48 -19.77
C ALA A 51 -13.10 2.46 -19.67
N GLY A 52 -13.30 1.39 -18.92
CA GLY A 52 -12.31 0.33 -18.78
C GLY A 52 -12.90 -0.93 -18.16
N SER A 53 -12.17 -2.03 -18.20
CA SER A 53 -12.60 -3.34 -17.70
C SER A 53 -12.82 -3.42 -16.18
N GLY A 54 -12.58 -2.31 -15.44
CA GLY A 54 -12.85 -2.22 -14.01
C GLY A 54 -12.71 -0.81 -13.49
N ALA A 55 -13.82 -0.14 -13.16
CA ALA A 55 -13.85 1.13 -12.46
C ALA A 55 -14.12 0.89 -10.98
N ILE A 56 -13.20 1.35 -10.13
CA ILE A 56 -13.32 1.21 -8.68
C ILE A 56 -13.37 2.61 -8.07
N SER A 57 -14.49 2.93 -7.40
CA SER A 57 -14.64 4.20 -6.72
C SER A 57 -13.67 4.30 -5.53
N VAL A 58 -12.90 5.36 -5.49
CA VAL A 58 -12.02 5.71 -4.35
C VAL A 58 -12.47 7.07 -3.79
N PRO A 59 -12.14 7.41 -2.54
CA PRO A 59 -12.74 8.58 -1.84
C PRO A 59 -12.68 9.91 -2.59
N THR A 60 -11.91 9.99 -3.66
CA THR A 60 -11.68 11.26 -4.39
C THR A 60 -11.57 11.07 -5.90
N GLY A 61 -12.06 9.96 -6.43
CA GLY A 61 -12.00 9.71 -7.85
C GLY A 61 -12.39 8.29 -8.23
N VAL A 62 -11.98 7.92 -9.42
CA VAL A 62 -12.17 6.58 -9.97
C VAL A 62 -10.81 5.98 -10.28
N LEU A 63 -10.60 4.77 -9.81
CA LEU A 63 -9.44 3.97 -10.14
C LEU A 63 -9.73 3.23 -11.46
N ASP A 64 -9.07 3.63 -12.53
CA ASP A 64 -9.13 2.95 -13.83
C ASP A 64 -8.09 1.83 -13.85
N VAL A 65 -8.53 0.62 -14.09
CA VAL A 65 -7.67 -0.58 -14.12
C VAL A 65 -7.65 -1.17 -15.52
N THR A 66 -6.45 -1.38 -16.06
CA THR A 66 -6.22 -2.06 -17.33
C THR A 66 -5.61 -3.44 -17.08
N THR A 67 -6.12 -4.46 -17.74
CA THR A 67 -5.63 -5.84 -17.64
C THR A 67 -4.99 -6.31 -18.94
N SER A 68 -4.18 -7.37 -18.85
CA SER A 68 -3.43 -7.91 -20.00
C SER A 68 -4.31 -8.51 -21.10
N ASP A 69 -5.47 -9.01 -20.74
CA ASP A 69 -6.39 -9.77 -21.59
C ASP A 69 -7.79 -9.16 -21.70
N GLY A 70 -7.96 -7.93 -21.16
CA GLY A 70 -9.27 -7.30 -21.07
C GLY A 70 -10.21 -7.94 -20.03
N GLY A 71 -9.72 -8.93 -19.28
CA GLY A 71 -10.49 -9.61 -18.24
C GLY A 71 -10.85 -8.71 -17.08
N GLY A 72 -11.93 -9.04 -16.36
CA GLY A 72 -12.42 -8.27 -15.22
C GLY A 72 -11.52 -8.37 -13.98
N VAL A 73 -11.54 -7.31 -13.22
CA VAL A 73 -11.01 -7.26 -11.85
C VAL A 73 -12.06 -6.71 -10.90
N HIS A 74 -12.01 -7.10 -9.65
CA HIS A 74 -12.90 -6.57 -8.61
C HIS A 74 -12.14 -6.32 -7.33
N GLU A 75 -12.59 -5.36 -6.56
CA GLU A 75 -12.07 -5.09 -5.23
C GLU A 75 -12.61 -6.13 -4.25
N VAL A 76 -11.71 -6.76 -3.49
CA VAL A 76 -12.08 -7.73 -2.46
C VAL A 76 -11.96 -7.16 -1.05
N LYS A 77 -11.04 -6.20 -0.86
CA LYS A 77 -10.82 -5.57 0.45
C LYS A 77 -10.12 -4.23 0.30
N ARG A 78 -10.31 -3.37 1.30
CA ARG A 78 -9.66 -2.07 1.40
C ARG A 78 -9.20 -1.84 2.83
N PHE A 79 -8.03 -1.20 2.97
CA PHE A 79 -7.41 -0.86 4.24
C PHE A 79 -7.02 0.62 4.25
N THR A 80 -7.09 1.26 5.39
CA THR A 80 -6.34 2.49 5.64
C THR A 80 -4.87 2.13 5.81
N THR A 81 -3.95 2.98 5.37
CA THR A 81 -2.52 2.79 5.60
C THR A 81 -1.92 3.98 6.31
N ILE A 82 -0.81 3.73 6.99
CA ILE A 82 0.08 4.76 7.51
C ILE A 82 1.48 4.57 6.96
N GLU A 83 2.18 5.67 6.75
CA GLU A 83 3.60 5.74 6.38
C GLU A 83 4.27 6.85 7.17
N ARG A 84 5.55 6.65 7.56
CA ARG A 84 6.32 7.70 8.22
C ARG A 84 6.87 8.69 7.21
N MET A 85 6.71 9.98 7.53
CA MET A 85 7.19 11.11 6.73
C MET A 85 8.49 11.68 7.32
N HIS A 86 9.17 12.55 6.56
CA HIS A 86 10.38 13.29 6.92
C HIS A 86 11.60 12.43 7.33
N GLY A 87 12.67 12.56 6.58
CA GLY A 87 13.95 11.89 6.83
C GLY A 87 13.98 10.39 6.54
N TYR A 88 12.90 9.83 6.01
CA TYR A 88 12.81 8.41 5.63
C TYR A 88 12.47 8.26 4.15
N ILE A 89 13.02 7.20 3.57
CA ILE A 89 12.67 6.82 2.20
C ILE A 89 11.21 6.41 2.18
N GLN A 90 10.46 6.99 1.25
CA GLN A 90 9.08 6.62 0.99
C GLN A 90 8.99 5.92 -0.35
N LEU A 91 8.14 4.90 -0.41
CA LEU A 91 7.81 4.28 -1.66
C LEU A 91 7.11 5.30 -2.55
N LYS A 92 7.73 5.64 -3.68
CA LYS A 92 7.17 6.57 -4.68
C LYS A 92 6.58 5.77 -5.84
N PRO A 93 5.75 6.38 -6.70
CA PRO A 93 5.49 5.83 -8.02
C PRO A 93 6.83 5.49 -8.68
N GLN A 94 6.93 4.32 -9.30
CA GLN A 94 8.20 3.76 -9.74
C GLN A 94 8.92 4.70 -10.72
N GLU A 95 10.19 5.01 -10.45
CA GLU A 95 11.05 5.82 -11.30
C GLU A 95 12.11 4.96 -11.96
N TYR A 96 12.34 5.17 -13.27
CA TYR A 96 13.37 4.48 -14.02
C TYR A 96 14.08 5.47 -14.97
N ASN A 97 15.42 5.54 -14.90
CA ASN A 97 16.25 6.48 -15.70
C ASN A 97 15.77 7.95 -15.60
N GLY A 98 15.45 8.43 -14.39
CA GLY A 98 15.00 9.80 -14.16
C GLY A 98 13.58 10.10 -14.67
N LYS A 99 12.83 9.09 -15.16
CA LYS A 99 11.44 9.22 -15.57
C LYS A 99 10.53 8.52 -14.58
N VAL A 100 9.52 9.23 -14.08
CA VAL A 100 8.50 8.66 -13.20
C VAL A 100 7.51 7.84 -14.02
N TYR A 101 7.48 6.54 -13.78
CA TYR A 101 6.51 5.62 -14.38
C TYR A 101 5.39 5.38 -13.38
N LYS A 102 4.41 6.27 -13.35
CA LYS A 102 3.24 6.19 -12.44
C LYS A 102 2.39 4.93 -12.63
N ASP A 103 2.59 4.22 -13.72
CA ASP A 103 1.83 3.07 -14.14
C ASP A 103 2.59 1.73 -14.05
N ARG A 104 3.85 1.73 -13.60
CA ARG A 104 4.60 0.49 -13.39
C ARG A 104 4.41 -0.05 -11.97
N PRO A 105 4.12 -1.34 -11.81
CA PRO A 105 4.03 -1.96 -10.49
C PRO A 105 5.40 -2.27 -9.91
N TYR A 106 5.47 -2.30 -8.57
CA TYR A 106 6.52 -2.98 -7.83
C TYR A 106 6.23 -4.48 -7.78
N GLY A 107 7.29 -5.29 -7.76
CA GLY A 107 7.19 -6.68 -7.34
C GLY A 107 6.86 -6.77 -5.85
N ILE A 108 6.21 -7.84 -5.43
CA ILE A 108 5.88 -8.06 -4.02
C ILE A 108 5.96 -9.55 -3.70
N THR A 109 6.59 -9.89 -2.57
CA THR A 109 6.71 -11.26 -2.07
C THR A 109 6.30 -11.36 -0.62
N TYR A 110 5.68 -12.47 -0.27
CA TYR A 110 5.38 -12.82 1.10
C TYR A 110 6.64 -13.36 1.79
N GLU A 111 6.93 -12.85 2.98
CA GLU A 111 8.05 -13.30 3.82
C GLU A 111 7.54 -13.78 5.19
N THR A 112 8.24 -14.76 5.75
CA THR A 112 8.08 -15.24 7.12
C THR A 112 9.40 -15.15 7.86
N GLY A 113 9.35 -15.00 9.19
CA GLY A 113 10.56 -14.98 10.02
C GLY A 113 11.43 -13.73 9.82
N ASN A 114 10.88 -12.65 9.27
CA ASN A 114 11.60 -11.40 9.13
C ASN A 114 11.99 -10.86 10.52
N SER A 115 13.29 -10.75 10.79
CA SER A 115 13.83 -10.39 12.11
C SER A 115 13.44 -8.99 12.58
N VAL A 116 13.23 -8.05 11.66
CA VAL A 116 12.78 -6.69 11.97
C VAL A 116 11.34 -6.71 12.41
N VAL A 117 10.49 -7.41 11.67
CA VAL A 117 9.05 -7.51 11.92
C VAL A 117 8.76 -8.40 13.14
N ALA A 118 9.53 -9.46 13.36
CA ALA A 118 9.38 -10.36 14.51
C ALA A 118 9.53 -9.62 15.86
N LYS A 119 10.35 -8.58 15.92
CA LYS A 119 10.50 -7.73 17.11
C LYS A 119 9.25 -6.91 17.45
N LEU A 120 8.32 -6.77 16.52
CA LEU A 120 7.09 -5.99 16.69
C LEU A 120 5.95 -6.79 17.34
N LYS A 121 6.17 -8.06 17.68
CA LYS A 121 5.25 -8.94 18.42
C LYS A 121 3.83 -9.07 17.84
N GLY A 122 3.64 -8.97 16.55
CA GLY A 122 2.29 -8.95 16.01
C GLY A 122 1.98 -10.06 15.01
N THR A 123 2.85 -10.28 14.05
CA THR A 123 2.59 -11.17 12.91
C THR A 123 3.63 -12.28 12.76
N ASP A 124 4.35 -12.62 13.83
CA ASP A 124 5.38 -13.67 13.84
C ASP A 124 6.44 -13.52 12.74
N GLY A 125 6.83 -12.28 12.45
CA GLY A 125 7.75 -11.96 11.37
C GLY A 125 7.16 -12.06 9.97
N LYS A 126 5.84 -12.18 9.82
CA LYS A 126 5.15 -12.20 8.53
C LYS A 126 4.99 -10.79 7.98
N CYS A 127 5.33 -10.61 6.72
CA CYS A 127 5.18 -9.34 6.02
C CYS A 127 5.15 -9.55 4.51
N PHE A 128 4.94 -8.48 3.77
CA PHE A 128 5.21 -8.45 2.33
C PHE A 128 6.42 -7.58 2.06
N ARG A 129 7.41 -8.10 1.34
CA ARG A 129 8.55 -7.32 0.83
C ARG A 129 8.21 -6.74 -0.52
N VAL A 130 8.48 -5.45 -0.68
CA VAL A 130 8.33 -4.73 -1.96
C VAL A 130 9.67 -4.73 -2.70
N HIS A 131 9.63 -5.04 -3.99
CA HIS A 131 10.79 -5.15 -4.88
C HIS A 131 10.70 -4.20 -6.06
N GLY A 132 11.84 -3.65 -6.46
CA GLY A 132 11.99 -2.81 -7.64
C GLY A 132 12.38 -1.37 -7.33
N GLY A 133 13.06 -0.75 -8.27
CA GLY A 133 13.54 0.62 -8.13
C GLY A 133 14.53 0.79 -6.98
N ILE A 134 14.36 1.85 -6.21
CA ILE A 134 15.24 2.19 -5.09
C ILE A 134 15.16 1.18 -3.92
N THR A 135 14.12 0.35 -3.88
CA THR A 135 13.90 -0.58 -2.77
C THR A 135 14.93 -1.71 -2.73
N ASP A 136 15.46 -2.09 -3.89
CA ASP A 136 16.41 -3.20 -3.99
C ASP A 136 17.84 -2.78 -3.66
N GLN A 137 18.14 -1.48 -3.76
CA GLN A 137 19.52 -0.99 -3.66
C GLN A 137 19.90 -0.51 -2.26
N GLU A 138 18.95 0.00 -1.47
CA GLU A 138 19.30 0.70 -0.23
C GLU A 138 18.57 0.20 1.02
N ARG A 139 17.31 -0.20 0.93
CA ARG A 139 16.51 -0.61 2.11
C ARG A 139 15.33 -1.49 1.74
N ALA A 140 15.07 -2.49 2.58
CA ALA A 140 13.85 -3.28 2.49
C ALA A 140 12.64 -2.42 2.84
N ILE A 141 11.75 -2.16 1.89
CA ILE A 141 10.43 -1.61 2.15
C ILE A 141 9.46 -2.77 2.33
N LEU A 142 8.77 -2.78 3.46
CA LEU A 142 7.86 -3.84 3.85
C LEU A 142 6.44 -3.29 4.02
N ILE A 143 5.45 -4.13 3.77
CA ILE A 143 4.09 -3.96 4.27
C ILE A 143 3.98 -4.85 5.51
N HIS A 144 3.85 -4.24 6.67
CA HIS A 144 3.86 -4.97 7.95
C HIS A 144 2.99 -4.30 9.00
N GLU A 145 2.73 -5.00 10.09
CA GLU A 145 2.03 -4.46 11.24
C GLU A 145 2.79 -3.26 11.84
N ALA A 146 2.08 -2.15 12.00
CA ALA A 146 2.62 -0.95 12.62
C ALA A 146 1.54 -0.27 13.49
N PRO A 147 1.55 -0.47 14.81
CA PRO A 147 0.59 0.15 15.71
C PRO A 147 0.58 1.68 15.64
N HIS A 148 1.71 2.30 15.32
CA HIS A 148 1.84 3.73 15.00
C HIS A 148 3.05 3.98 14.10
N VAL A 149 3.19 5.19 13.55
CA VAL A 149 4.24 5.54 12.57
C VAL A 149 5.67 5.37 13.07
N GLY A 150 5.89 5.35 14.37
CA GLY A 150 7.23 5.11 14.95
C GLY A 150 7.82 3.75 14.62
N PHE A 151 6.98 2.78 14.27
CA PHE A 151 7.42 1.44 13.82
C PHE A 151 7.77 1.37 12.33
N LEU A 152 7.59 2.47 11.59
CA LEU A 152 7.82 2.52 10.15
C LEU A 152 9.11 3.29 9.83
N ILE A 153 9.96 2.70 9.01
CA ILE A 153 11.16 3.34 8.45
C ILE A 153 11.08 3.19 6.94
N GLY A 154 10.17 3.95 6.31
CA GLY A 154 9.87 3.82 4.88
C GLY A 154 8.86 2.72 4.53
N CYS A 155 8.44 1.93 5.50
CA CYS A 155 7.48 0.84 5.35
C CYS A 155 6.02 1.33 5.36
N ILE A 156 5.10 0.45 4.97
CA ILE A 156 3.66 0.69 4.90
C ILE A 156 2.98 -0.11 6.00
N GLY A 157 2.20 0.55 6.84
CA GLY A 157 1.43 -0.06 7.92
C GLY A 157 -0.06 -0.09 7.62
N PRO A 158 -0.65 -1.24 7.24
CA PRO A 158 -2.09 -1.36 7.08
C PRO A 158 -2.84 -1.25 8.41
N ARG A 159 -4.05 -0.71 8.33
CA ARG A 159 -5.04 -0.59 9.40
C ARG A 159 -6.41 -0.95 8.87
N ARG A 160 -7.37 -1.24 9.73
CA ARG A 160 -8.75 -1.40 9.31
C ARG A 160 -9.23 -0.14 8.59
N LEU A 161 -10.11 -0.33 7.64
CA LEU A 161 -10.67 0.78 6.86
C LEU A 161 -11.26 1.86 7.79
N ASN A 162 -10.96 3.13 7.48
CA ASN A 162 -11.35 4.32 8.24
C ASN A 162 -10.69 4.48 9.63
N ASP A 163 -9.76 3.59 10.02
CA ASP A 163 -8.96 3.85 11.22
C ASP A 163 -7.88 4.89 10.92
N ARG A 164 -8.16 6.12 11.29
CA ARG A 164 -7.27 7.28 11.18
C ARG A 164 -6.74 7.75 12.55
N ASN A 165 -6.72 6.85 13.53
CA ASN A 165 -6.12 7.17 14.82
C ASN A 165 -4.61 7.45 14.64
N PRO A 166 -4.12 8.67 14.94
CA PRO A 166 -2.71 9.01 14.76
C PRO A 166 -1.80 8.32 15.79
N GLY A 167 -2.36 7.85 16.90
CA GLY A 167 -1.65 7.18 17.98
C GLY A 167 -1.59 5.66 17.80
N TYR A 168 -1.43 4.98 18.94
CA TYR A 168 -1.39 3.52 18.99
C TYR A 168 -2.78 2.93 18.69
N THR A 169 -2.80 1.87 17.89
CA THR A 169 -4.02 1.12 17.60
C THR A 169 -3.76 -0.37 17.42
N ALA A 170 -4.65 -1.19 17.96
CA ALA A 170 -4.67 -2.64 17.73
C ALA A 170 -5.19 -3.01 16.32
N SER A 171 -5.78 -2.06 15.61
CA SER A 171 -6.33 -2.25 14.26
C SER A 171 -5.27 -2.71 13.26
N ALA A 172 -3.99 -2.34 13.46
CA ALA A 172 -2.88 -2.77 12.62
C ALA A 172 -2.70 -4.30 12.61
N HIS A 173 -2.79 -4.94 13.78
CA HIS A 173 -2.72 -6.40 13.91
C HIS A 173 -3.82 -7.09 13.10
N PHE A 174 -5.05 -6.69 13.32
CA PHE A 174 -6.20 -7.26 12.60
C PHE A 174 -6.13 -7.02 11.09
N ALA A 175 -5.71 -5.81 10.68
CA ALA A 175 -5.58 -5.48 9.27
C ALA A 175 -4.55 -6.36 8.56
N MET A 176 -3.40 -6.64 9.19
CA MET A 176 -2.41 -7.53 8.60
C MET A 176 -2.89 -8.97 8.49
N HIS A 177 -3.58 -9.50 9.51
CA HIS A 177 -4.20 -10.83 9.43
C HIS A 177 -5.24 -10.91 8.31
N GLU A 178 -6.11 -9.91 8.20
CA GLU A 178 -7.09 -9.83 7.11
C GLU A 178 -6.41 -9.73 5.73
N LEU A 179 -5.35 -8.92 5.62
CA LEU A 179 -4.59 -8.77 4.37
C LEU A 179 -3.95 -10.09 3.93
N PHE A 180 -3.34 -10.83 4.85
CA PHE A 180 -2.81 -12.17 4.54
C PHE A 180 -3.90 -13.15 4.10
N GLY A 181 -5.09 -13.08 4.71
CA GLY A 181 -6.23 -13.92 4.36
C GLY A 181 -6.76 -13.66 2.94
N VAL A 182 -6.88 -12.39 2.54
CA VAL A 182 -7.43 -12.02 1.22
C VAL A 182 -6.36 -11.92 0.14
N SER A 183 -5.08 -11.81 0.50
CA SER A 183 -3.97 -11.63 -0.44
C SER A 183 -2.72 -12.41 0.01
N PRO A 184 -2.79 -13.75 0.08
CA PRO A 184 -1.65 -14.54 0.56
C PRO A 184 -0.44 -14.48 -0.37
N ARG A 185 -0.64 -14.24 -1.67
CA ARG A 185 0.41 -14.16 -2.69
C ARG A 185 0.10 -13.06 -3.70
N PRO A 186 0.21 -11.77 -3.33
CA PRO A 186 0.02 -10.70 -4.28
C PRO A 186 1.13 -10.73 -5.33
N SER A 187 0.79 -10.40 -6.58
CA SER A 187 1.73 -10.45 -7.70
C SER A 187 2.39 -9.09 -7.98
N ALA A 188 1.74 -8.01 -7.59
CA ALA A 188 2.17 -6.66 -7.89
C ALA A 188 1.63 -5.64 -6.88
N LEU A 189 2.36 -4.53 -6.70
CA LEU A 189 1.94 -3.35 -5.96
C LEU A 189 2.05 -2.11 -6.86
N PHE A 190 0.93 -1.46 -7.15
CA PHE A 190 0.91 -0.15 -7.75
C PHE A 190 0.90 0.94 -6.67
N VAL A 191 1.65 2.02 -6.89
CA VAL A 191 1.72 3.17 -5.98
C VAL A 191 1.31 4.42 -6.74
N LEU A 192 0.25 5.07 -6.27
CA LEU A 192 -0.35 6.24 -6.91
C LEU A 192 -0.41 7.38 -5.89
N ASP A 193 0.27 8.47 -6.22
CA ASP A 193 0.20 9.75 -5.52
C ASP A 193 -0.65 10.72 -6.35
N TRP A 194 -1.54 11.47 -5.69
CA TRP A 194 -2.49 12.37 -6.37
C TRP A 194 -2.99 13.52 -5.50
#